data_335215adf1e8f00b2597cf832daed1c3
#
_entry.id   335215adf1e8f00b2597cf832daed1c3
#
_cell.length_a   1.000
_cell.length_b   1.000
_cell.length_c   1.000
_cell.angle_alpha   90.00
_cell.angle_beta   90.00
_cell.angle_gamma   90.00
#
_symmetry.space_group_name_H-M   'P 1'
#
loop_
_entity.id
_entity.type
_entity.pdbx_description
1 polymer ?
#
loop_
_entity_poly.entity_id
_entity_poly.type
_entity_poly.pdbx_seq_one_letter_code
_entity_poly.pdbx_strand_id
1 'polypeptide(L)'
;RTEQMTADLSFKKYDLLSIIRQALRKYSRLFILQKIKLNLEEMDYSVITDEKWLLFALEQILSNALKYTKEGSISIYMSKEKTETLVIEDTGIGISPEDLPRVAEKGFTGYNGRDHKKSTGLGLYLSKEILGKLNHKLELESEVGVGTKVLINLGRLQN
;
A
#
# COMPACT_ATOMS: atom_id res chain seq x y z
N ARG A 1 -13.20 -10.38 11.11
CA ARG A 1 -12.17 -9.85 10.43
C ARG A 1 -11.60 -8.65 11.10
N THR A 2 -11.93 -7.44 10.74
CA THR A 2 -11.37 -6.27 11.40
C THR A 2 -11.87 -6.13 12.83
N GLU A 3 -13.03 -6.65 13.16
CA GLU A 3 -13.50 -6.64 14.54
C GLU A 3 -12.64 -7.54 15.41
N GLN A 4 -12.28 -8.72 14.89
CA GLN A 4 -11.40 -9.60 15.63
C GLN A 4 -10.02 -9.02 15.76
N MET A 5 -9.58 -8.32 14.71
CA MET A 5 -8.30 -7.68 14.72
C MET A 5 -8.14 -6.74 15.90
N THR A 6 -9.20 -5.98 16.22
CA THR A 6 -9.13 -5.01 17.30
C THR A 6 -8.73 -5.63 18.62
N ALA A 7 -9.21 -6.85 18.88
CA ALA A 7 -8.92 -7.52 20.14
C ALA A 7 -7.52 -8.10 20.19
N ASP A 8 -6.90 -8.30 19.02
CA ASP A 8 -5.61 -8.96 18.95
C ASP A 8 -4.43 -8.06 18.69
N LEU A 9 -4.65 -6.75 18.65
CA LEU A 9 -3.56 -5.83 18.32
C LEU A 9 -2.51 -5.78 19.42
N SER A 10 -1.26 -5.82 19.01
CA SER A 10 -0.13 -5.73 19.91
C SER A 10 0.81 -4.67 19.36
N PHE A 11 0.78 -3.49 19.95
CA PHE A 11 1.58 -2.37 19.48
C PHE A 11 2.98 -2.39 20.09
N LYS A 12 3.98 -2.34 19.24
CA LYS A 12 5.37 -2.26 19.65
C LYS A 12 6.11 -1.38 18.65
N LYS A 13 7.36 -1.09 18.98
CA LYS A 13 8.21 -0.28 18.12
C LYS A 13 8.98 -1.22 17.20
N TYR A 14 8.90 -0.97 15.90
CA TYR A 14 9.56 -1.81 14.91
C TYR A 14 10.34 -0.97 13.92
N ASP A 15 11.37 -1.57 13.35
CA ASP A 15 12.08 -0.98 12.24
C ASP A 15 11.23 -1.13 10.99
N LEU A 16 10.83 -0.03 10.40
CA LEU A 16 9.90 -0.07 9.26
C LEU A 16 10.51 -0.81 8.07
N LEU A 17 11.78 -0.59 7.77
CA LEU A 17 12.39 -1.22 6.62
C LEU A 17 12.34 -2.74 6.73
N SER A 18 12.47 -3.26 7.94
CA SER A 18 12.38 -4.70 8.16
C SER A 18 11.02 -5.25 7.76
N ILE A 19 9.95 -4.54 8.08
CA ILE A 19 8.60 -4.98 7.71
C ILE A 19 8.41 -4.88 6.21
N ILE A 20 8.90 -3.80 5.60
CA ILE A 20 8.82 -3.63 4.15
C ILE A 20 9.52 -4.78 3.43
N ARG A 21 10.70 -5.15 3.91
CA ARG A 21 11.44 -6.26 3.29
C ARG A 21 10.71 -7.58 3.39
N GLN A 22 10.01 -7.82 4.49
CA GLN A 22 9.21 -9.02 4.62
C GLN A 22 8.09 -9.04 3.57
N ALA A 23 7.44 -7.90 3.37
CA ALA A 23 6.37 -7.82 2.37
C ALA A 23 6.94 -8.06 0.98
N LEU A 24 8.10 -7.48 0.68
CA LEU A 24 8.70 -7.63 -0.63
C LEU A 24 9.12 -9.06 -0.91
N ARG A 25 9.58 -9.78 0.11
CA ARG A 25 9.97 -11.18 -0.10
C ARG A 25 8.81 -12.02 -0.61
N LYS A 26 7.62 -11.72 -0.18
CA LYS A 26 6.46 -12.48 -0.63
C LYS A 26 6.25 -12.36 -2.15
N TYR A 27 6.60 -11.21 -2.71
CA TYR A 27 6.34 -10.95 -4.12
C TYR A 27 7.58 -10.90 -5.00
N SER A 28 8.74 -11.30 -4.46
CA SER A 28 9.99 -11.17 -5.20
C SER A 28 9.94 -11.91 -6.54
N ARG A 29 9.30 -13.07 -6.56
CA ARG A 29 9.20 -13.83 -7.80
C ARG A 29 8.36 -13.10 -8.83
N LEU A 30 7.28 -12.46 -8.40
CA LEU A 30 6.43 -11.71 -9.33
C LEU A 30 7.14 -10.51 -9.92
N PHE A 31 7.95 -9.81 -9.12
CA PHE A 31 8.73 -8.71 -9.64
C PHE A 31 9.62 -9.19 -10.79
N ILE A 32 10.25 -10.33 -10.60
CA ILE A 32 11.15 -10.89 -11.62
C ILE A 32 10.36 -11.33 -12.84
N LEU A 33 9.28 -12.07 -12.64
CA LEU A 33 8.50 -12.59 -13.75
C LEU A 33 7.86 -11.49 -14.58
N GLN A 34 7.38 -10.45 -13.93
CA GLN A 34 6.75 -9.33 -14.63
C GLN A 34 7.75 -8.28 -15.09
N LYS A 35 9.03 -8.47 -14.73
CA LYS A 35 10.09 -7.56 -15.10
C LYS A 35 9.82 -6.13 -14.63
N ILE A 36 9.28 -6.02 -13.41
CA ILE A 36 9.05 -4.73 -12.79
C ILE A 36 10.27 -4.38 -11.95
N LYS A 37 10.80 -3.19 -12.17
CA LYS A 37 11.94 -2.73 -11.40
C LYS A 37 11.51 -2.28 -10.04
N LEU A 38 12.24 -2.73 -9.02
CA LEU A 38 11.98 -2.31 -7.64
C LEU A 38 13.03 -1.31 -7.21
N ASN A 39 12.58 -0.15 -6.75
CA ASN A 39 13.46 0.88 -6.21
C ASN A 39 13.12 1.04 -4.73
N LEU A 40 13.93 0.44 -3.87
CA LEU A 40 13.73 0.53 -2.43
C LEU A 40 14.77 1.46 -1.85
N GLU A 41 14.32 2.59 -1.33
CA GLU A 41 15.22 3.58 -0.76
C GLU A 41 15.54 3.21 0.69
N GLU A 42 16.80 3.42 1.09
CA GLU A 42 17.18 3.22 2.47
C GLU A 42 16.41 4.17 3.36
N MET A 43 16.03 3.69 4.52
CA MET A 43 15.32 4.53 5.47
C MET A 43 15.64 4.07 6.89
N ASP A 44 15.67 5.03 7.79
CA ASP A 44 15.94 4.74 9.20
C ASP A 44 14.73 5.29 9.97
N TYR A 45 13.67 4.51 10.01
CA TYR A 45 12.42 4.96 10.61
C TYR A 45 11.85 3.85 11.49
N SER A 46 11.53 4.21 12.73
CA SER A 46 10.88 3.29 13.66
C SER A 46 9.40 3.64 13.74
N VAL A 47 8.57 2.62 13.71
CA VAL A 47 7.13 2.82 13.74
C VAL A 47 6.52 2.05 14.90
N ILE A 48 5.54 2.66 15.56
CA ILE A 48 4.76 1.98 16.60
C ILE A 48 3.54 1.41 15.92
N THR A 49 3.45 0.09 15.88
CA THR A 49 2.44 -0.58 15.09
C THR A 49 2.30 -2.02 15.57
N ASP A 50 1.40 -2.75 14.94
CA ASP A 50 1.32 -4.20 15.07
C ASP A 50 1.99 -4.77 13.83
N GLU A 51 3.07 -5.50 14.02
CA GLU A 51 3.88 -5.97 12.90
C GLU A 51 3.11 -6.84 11.93
N LYS A 52 2.34 -7.77 12.47
CA LYS A 52 1.60 -8.71 11.66
C LYS A 52 0.59 -8.00 10.75
N TRP A 53 -0.13 -7.06 11.32
CA TRP A 53 -1.19 -6.39 10.57
C TRP A 53 -0.64 -5.34 9.61
N LEU A 54 0.44 -4.64 9.99
CA LEU A 54 1.06 -3.72 9.04
C LEU A 54 1.64 -4.50 7.87
N LEU A 55 2.28 -5.63 8.15
CA LEU A 55 2.82 -6.47 7.08
C LEU A 55 1.69 -6.88 6.12
N PHE A 56 0.57 -7.32 6.65
CA PHE A 56 -0.54 -7.73 5.81
C PHE A 56 -1.05 -6.57 4.93
N ALA A 57 -1.17 -5.38 5.52
CA ALA A 57 -1.62 -4.22 4.75
C ALA A 57 -0.65 -3.88 3.63
N LEU A 58 0.65 -3.92 3.93
CA LEU A 58 1.66 -3.63 2.90
C LEU A 58 1.64 -4.69 1.80
N GLU A 59 1.41 -5.93 2.15
CA GLU A 59 1.30 -6.99 1.14
C GLU A 59 0.13 -6.73 0.20
N GLN A 60 -0.99 -6.27 0.72
CA GLN A 60 -2.14 -5.96 -0.12
C GLN A 60 -1.84 -4.80 -1.06
N ILE A 61 -1.16 -3.79 -0.55
CA ILE A 61 -0.82 -2.62 -1.37
C ILE A 61 0.15 -3.01 -2.48
N LEU A 62 1.16 -3.83 -2.16
CA LEU A 62 2.11 -4.28 -3.16
C LEU A 62 1.46 -5.17 -4.21
N SER A 63 0.57 -6.06 -3.78
CA SER A 63 -0.15 -6.91 -4.71
C SER A 63 -0.93 -6.05 -5.71
N ASN A 64 -1.55 -5.01 -5.20
CA ASN A 64 -2.33 -4.11 -6.04
C ASN A 64 -1.44 -3.36 -7.02
N ALA A 65 -0.29 -2.87 -6.56
CA ALA A 65 0.63 -2.16 -7.42
C ALA A 65 1.14 -3.06 -8.55
N LEU A 66 1.47 -4.31 -8.23
CA LEU A 66 1.92 -5.26 -9.24
C LEU A 66 0.83 -5.62 -10.23
N LYS A 67 -0.40 -5.67 -9.77
CA LYS A 67 -1.52 -6.00 -10.64
C LYS A 67 -1.71 -4.94 -11.74
N TYR A 68 -1.51 -3.67 -11.38
CA TYR A 68 -1.79 -2.58 -12.30
C TYR A 68 -0.57 -1.95 -12.95
N THR A 69 0.61 -2.54 -12.74
CA THR A 69 1.83 -2.07 -13.39
C THR A 69 2.32 -3.18 -14.32
N LYS A 70 2.15 -2.98 -15.61
CA LYS A 70 2.55 -4.01 -16.57
C LYS A 70 4.03 -3.94 -16.91
N GLU A 71 4.56 -2.75 -16.98
CA GLU A 71 5.99 -2.57 -17.14
C GLU A 71 6.34 -1.26 -16.46
N GLY A 72 7.58 -1.14 -16.06
CA GLY A 72 8.02 0.05 -15.35
C GLY A 72 8.56 -0.30 -14.00
N SER A 73 8.15 0.47 -12.99
CA SER A 73 8.78 0.34 -11.67
C SER A 73 7.81 0.58 -10.53
N ILE A 74 8.22 0.07 -9.37
CA ILE A 74 7.56 0.36 -8.10
C ILE A 74 8.65 0.89 -7.19
N SER A 75 8.43 2.06 -6.62
CA SER A 75 9.41 2.73 -5.76
C SER A 75 8.84 2.87 -4.35
N ILE A 76 9.66 2.61 -3.36
CA ILE A 76 9.25 2.67 -1.96
C ILE A 76 10.23 3.57 -1.23
N TYR A 77 9.72 4.62 -0.60
CA TYR A 77 10.56 5.62 0.05
C TYR A 77 9.78 6.41 1.08
N MET A 78 10.49 7.11 1.95
CA MET A 78 9.84 8.04 2.89
C MET A 78 9.71 9.38 2.20
N SER A 79 8.52 9.98 2.31
CA SER A 79 8.25 11.27 1.68
C SER A 79 9.18 12.34 2.25
N LYS A 80 9.65 13.22 1.40
CA LYS A 80 10.45 14.36 1.83
C LYS A 80 9.58 15.56 2.13
N GLU A 81 8.35 15.52 1.69
CA GLU A 81 7.41 16.63 1.87
C GLU A 81 6.46 16.42 3.03
N LYS A 82 6.00 15.19 3.21
CA LYS A 82 5.04 14.87 4.26
C LYS A 82 5.74 14.08 5.35
N THR A 83 5.65 14.57 6.59
CA THR A 83 6.34 13.92 7.69
C THR A 83 5.78 12.53 7.96
N GLU A 84 6.67 11.63 8.35
CA GLU A 84 6.30 10.28 8.79
C GLU A 84 5.44 9.53 7.78
N THR A 85 5.66 9.79 6.51
CA THR A 85 4.81 9.23 5.47
C THR A 85 5.62 8.32 4.54
N LEU A 86 5.19 7.06 4.50
CA LEU A 86 5.75 6.09 3.58
C LEU A 86 5.03 6.20 2.25
N VAL A 87 5.77 6.17 1.16
CA VAL A 87 5.19 6.23 -0.18
C VAL A 87 5.51 4.96 -0.93
N ILE A 88 4.49 4.37 -1.54
CA ILE A 88 4.65 3.26 -2.46
C ILE A 88 4.11 3.75 -3.79
N GLU A 89 5.01 3.93 -4.73
CA GLU A 89 4.69 4.59 -6.00
C GLU A 89 4.89 3.62 -7.16
N ASP A 90 3.86 3.48 -8.00
CA ASP A 90 4.01 2.65 -9.20
C ASP A 90 3.86 3.50 -10.45
N THR A 91 4.41 3.01 -11.56
CA THR A 91 4.27 3.65 -12.86
C THR A 91 3.24 2.91 -13.70
N GLY A 92 2.16 2.50 -13.05
CA GLY A 92 1.11 1.75 -13.72
C GLY A 92 0.12 2.63 -14.45
N ILE A 93 -1.06 2.07 -14.68
CA ILE A 93 -2.05 2.73 -15.52
C ILE A 93 -2.69 3.95 -14.86
N GLY A 94 -2.58 4.06 -13.54
CA GLY A 94 -3.20 5.18 -12.84
C GLY A 94 -4.68 4.96 -12.60
N ILE A 95 -5.29 5.93 -11.92
CA ILE A 95 -6.71 5.88 -11.55
C ILE A 95 -7.34 7.18 -12.02
N SER A 96 -8.49 7.09 -12.66
CA SER A 96 -9.15 8.29 -13.16
C SER A 96 -9.63 9.17 -12.00
N PRO A 97 -9.76 10.49 -12.23
CA PRO A 97 -10.27 11.37 -11.18
C PRO A 97 -11.66 10.98 -10.69
N GLU A 98 -12.47 10.42 -11.56
CA GLU A 98 -13.82 9.98 -11.15
C GLU A 98 -13.76 8.82 -10.18
N ASP A 99 -12.81 7.90 -10.39
CA ASP A 99 -12.73 6.70 -9.58
C ASP A 99 -11.93 6.90 -8.31
N LEU A 100 -11.00 7.85 -8.31
CA LEU A 100 -10.06 8.00 -7.22
C LEU A 100 -10.71 8.12 -5.84
N PRO A 101 -11.76 8.92 -5.65
CA PRO A 101 -12.36 9.03 -4.33
C PRO A 101 -12.99 7.75 -3.82
N ARG A 102 -13.29 6.82 -4.71
CA ARG A 102 -14.03 5.61 -4.34
C ARG A 102 -13.20 4.35 -4.38
N VAL A 103 -11.95 4.44 -4.81
CA VAL A 103 -11.17 3.24 -5.11
C VAL A 103 -10.92 2.37 -3.89
N ALA A 104 -10.97 2.94 -2.69
CA ALA A 104 -10.79 2.17 -1.46
C ALA A 104 -12.12 1.79 -0.80
N GLU A 105 -13.22 1.90 -1.53
CA GLU A 105 -14.49 1.44 -1.00
C GLU A 105 -14.60 -0.06 -1.19
N LYS A 106 -15.32 -0.69 -0.29
CA LYS A 106 -15.48 -2.14 -0.33
C LYS A 106 -16.12 -2.57 -1.63
N GLY A 107 -15.46 -3.52 -2.31
CA GLY A 107 -16.02 -4.08 -3.52
C GLY A 107 -15.92 -3.23 -4.76
N PHE A 108 -15.30 -2.06 -4.66
CA PHE A 108 -15.16 -1.20 -5.84
C PHE A 108 -14.25 -1.84 -6.88
N THR A 109 -14.70 -1.85 -8.12
CA THR A 109 -13.86 -2.24 -9.24
C THR A 109 -14.04 -1.15 -10.28
N GLY A 110 -13.00 -0.37 -10.52
CA GLY A 110 -13.09 0.70 -11.47
C GLY A 110 -12.95 0.21 -12.89
N TYR A 111 -12.88 1.18 -13.80
CA TYR A 111 -12.73 0.89 -15.20
C TYR A 111 -11.57 -0.06 -15.47
N ASN A 112 -10.48 0.16 -14.78
CA ASN A 112 -9.28 -0.63 -14.99
C ASN A 112 -9.46 -2.09 -14.61
N GLY A 113 -10.31 -2.34 -13.65
CA GLY A 113 -10.57 -3.71 -13.22
C GLY A 113 -11.17 -4.56 -14.30
N ARG A 114 -11.93 -3.96 -15.20
CA ARG A 114 -12.56 -4.72 -16.26
C ARG A 114 -11.53 -5.28 -17.23
N ASP A 115 -10.58 -4.46 -17.59
CA ASP A 115 -9.58 -4.87 -18.56
C ASP A 115 -8.67 -5.95 -18.02
N HIS A 116 -8.50 -5.98 -16.70
CA HIS A 116 -7.58 -6.90 -16.10
C HIS A 116 -8.26 -7.94 -15.28
N LYS A 117 -9.39 -8.37 -15.67
CA LYS A 117 -10.11 -9.33 -15.01
C LYS A 117 -10.55 -8.81 -13.77
N LYS A 118 -10.92 -9.60 -12.93
CA LYS A 118 -11.55 -9.24 -11.82
C LYS A 118 -10.65 -8.83 -10.78
N SER A 119 -10.52 -7.62 -10.53
CA SER A 119 -9.97 -7.09 -9.33
C SER A 119 -11.15 -6.85 -8.41
N THR A 120 -11.10 -7.39 -7.22
CA THR A 120 -12.23 -7.24 -6.33
C THR A 120 -12.29 -5.89 -5.66
N GLY A 121 -11.19 -5.14 -5.66
CA GLY A 121 -11.14 -3.88 -4.94
C GLY A 121 -11.01 -4.06 -3.45
N LEU A 122 -10.95 -5.29 -2.97
CA LEU A 122 -10.86 -5.54 -1.55
C LEU A 122 -9.50 -5.23 -0.97
N GLY A 123 -8.46 -5.30 -1.80
CA GLY A 123 -7.10 -5.07 -1.31
C GLY A 123 -6.91 -3.71 -0.69
N LEU A 124 -7.32 -2.65 -1.39
CA LEU A 124 -7.17 -1.31 -0.84
C LEU A 124 -8.16 -1.04 0.27
N TYR A 125 -9.37 -1.56 0.16
CA TYR A 125 -10.34 -1.42 1.23
C TYR A 125 -9.79 -2.03 2.53
N LEU A 126 -9.27 -3.26 2.44
CA LEU A 126 -8.73 -3.91 3.63
C LEU A 126 -7.54 -3.16 4.18
N SER A 127 -6.66 -2.69 3.30
CA SER A 127 -5.49 -1.94 3.76
C SER A 127 -5.91 -0.67 4.49
N LYS A 128 -6.90 0.04 3.96
CA LYS A 128 -7.37 1.26 4.59
C LYS A 128 -7.95 0.97 5.98
N GLU A 129 -8.77 -0.10 6.07
CA GLU A 129 -9.37 -0.46 7.34
C GLU A 129 -8.32 -0.86 8.36
N ILE A 130 -7.37 -1.69 7.95
CA ILE A 130 -6.33 -2.16 8.84
C ILE A 130 -5.47 -0.99 9.31
N LEU A 131 -5.02 -0.16 8.37
CA LEU A 131 -4.17 0.97 8.72
C LEU A 131 -4.89 1.91 9.68
N GLY A 132 -6.18 2.12 9.48
CA GLY A 132 -6.95 2.96 10.39
C GLY A 132 -6.97 2.39 11.80
N LYS A 133 -7.11 1.08 11.95
CA LYS A 133 -7.08 0.46 13.26
C LYS A 133 -5.71 0.55 13.91
N LEU A 134 -4.67 0.71 13.11
CA LEU A 134 -3.31 0.86 13.62
C LEU A 134 -2.94 2.33 13.89
N ASN A 135 -3.90 3.22 13.70
CA ASN A 135 -3.70 4.66 13.84
C ASN A 135 -2.75 5.21 12.78
N HIS A 136 -2.79 4.60 11.61
CA HIS A 136 -2.10 5.09 10.43
C HIS A 136 -3.16 5.55 9.43
N LYS A 137 -2.76 6.35 8.47
CA LYS A 137 -3.71 6.89 7.51
C LYS A 137 -3.24 6.67 6.09
N LEU A 138 -4.14 6.15 5.26
CA LEU A 138 -3.83 5.89 3.86
C LEU A 138 -4.43 6.98 2.99
N GLU A 139 -3.65 7.49 2.05
CA GLU A 139 -4.10 8.43 1.04
C GLU A 139 -3.59 7.98 -0.32
N LEU A 140 -4.26 8.41 -1.36
CA LEU A 140 -3.91 8.04 -2.72
C LEU A 140 -3.74 9.29 -3.57
N GLU A 141 -2.74 9.27 -4.44
CA GLU A 141 -2.56 10.27 -5.49
C GLU A 141 -2.32 9.49 -6.77
N SER A 142 -2.99 9.89 -7.84
CA SER A 142 -2.86 9.12 -9.06
C SER A 142 -3.14 9.98 -10.28
N GLU A 143 -2.53 9.58 -11.39
CA GLU A 143 -2.75 10.24 -12.67
C GLU A 143 -2.77 9.16 -13.75
N VAL A 144 -3.82 9.15 -14.54
CA VAL A 144 -3.98 8.16 -15.61
C VAL A 144 -2.81 8.27 -16.57
N GLY A 145 -2.23 7.14 -16.90
CA GLY A 145 -1.09 7.08 -17.80
C GLY A 145 0.25 7.35 -17.14
N VAL A 146 0.25 7.72 -15.88
CA VAL A 146 1.50 8.02 -15.16
C VAL A 146 1.71 7.01 -14.03
N GLY A 147 0.70 6.82 -13.18
CA GLY A 147 0.80 5.86 -12.09
C GLY A 147 0.08 6.30 -10.85
N THR A 148 0.34 5.59 -9.76
CA THR A 148 -0.35 5.81 -8.50
C THR A 148 0.65 5.85 -7.35
N LYS A 149 0.40 6.75 -6.41
CA LYS A 149 1.13 6.79 -5.15
C LYS A 149 0.19 6.44 -4.02
N VAL A 150 0.57 5.47 -3.22
CA VAL A 150 -0.11 5.17 -1.97
C VAL A 150 0.74 5.80 -0.89
N LEU A 151 0.13 6.69 -0.11
CA LEU A 151 0.83 7.40 0.96
C LEU A 151 0.26 6.92 2.28
N ILE A 152 1.15 6.50 3.17
CA ILE A 152 0.74 6.00 4.47
C ILE A 152 1.41 6.86 5.55
N ASN A 153 0.60 7.64 6.24
CA ASN A 153 1.11 8.40 7.37
C ASN A 153 1.21 7.45 8.55
N LEU A 154 2.42 7.21 9.02
CA LEU A 154 2.71 6.24 10.06
C LEU A 154 2.76 6.85 11.45
N GLY A 155 2.68 8.16 11.54
CA GLY A 155 2.62 8.81 12.84
C GLY A 155 1.34 8.43 13.54
N ARG A 156 1.39 8.44 14.87
CA ARG A 156 0.19 8.10 15.62
C ARG A 156 -0.72 9.31 15.66
N LEU A 157 -1.93 9.11 15.20
CA LEU A 157 -2.91 10.18 15.19
C LEU A 157 -3.35 10.47 16.62
N GLN A 158 -3.54 11.74 16.90
CA GLN A 158 -4.00 12.14 18.22
C GLN A 158 -5.41 12.67 18.11
N ASN A 159 -6.19 12.43 19.13
CA ASN A 159 -7.58 12.86 19.11
C ASN A 159 -7.78 14.13 19.87
#